data_de86fd2ab4e112f01b674e6e03ca8427
#
_entry.id   de86fd2ab4e112f01b674e6e03ca8427
#
_cell.length_a   1.000
_cell.length_b   1.000
_cell.length_c   1.000
_cell.angle_alpha   90.00
_cell.angle_beta   90.00
_cell.angle_gamma   90.00
#
_symmetry.space_group_name_H-M   'P 1'
#
loop_
_entity.id
_entity.type
_entity.pdbx_description
1 polymer ?
#
loop_
_entity_poly.entity_id
_entity_poly.type
_entity_poly.pdbx_seq_one_letter_code
_entity_poly.pdbx_strand_id
1 'polypeptide(L)'
;IGAGGLGSPAALYLAAAGIGTIGVVDMDTVEESNLQRQILHNTETIGQNKVDSAEKTLSALNPDVNIITYNTRLNKDNAIGIIENYDVVVDGTDNFPTRYLINDASVKTGTPVVHGSIFQHEGQVTVFEPKNGPTYRDIFPEPPQNESVQNCTEAGVLGVLPGIVGTIQALETIKLI
;
A
#
# COMPACT_ATOMS: atom_id res chain seq x y z
N ILE A 1 1.04 -3.38 0.07
CA ILE A 1 -0.24 -3.83 -0.46
C ILE A 1 -0.92 -2.64 -1.12
N GLY A 2 -1.21 -2.73 -2.43
CA GLY A 2 -1.66 -1.64 -3.29
C GLY A 2 -0.52 -0.90 -3.99
N ALA A 3 -0.51 -0.93 -5.34
CA ALA A 3 0.40 -0.19 -6.21
C ALA A 3 -0.27 1.08 -6.77
N GLY A 4 -1.17 1.67 -5.99
CA GLY A 4 -1.92 2.88 -6.32
C GLY A 4 -1.22 4.17 -5.90
N GLY A 5 -2.01 5.22 -5.59
CA GLY A 5 -1.49 6.54 -5.25
C GLY A 5 -0.62 6.59 -4.00
N LEU A 6 -0.96 5.83 -2.95
CA LEU A 6 -0.16 5.71 -1.73
C LEU A 6 1.04 4.77 -1.93
N GLY A 7 0.80 3.60 -2.52
CA GLY A 7 1.84 2.60 -2.75
C GLY A 7 2.93 3.06 -3.72
N SER A 8 2.60 3.89 -4.70
CA SER A 8 3.56 4.40 -5.68
C SER A 8 4.75 5.12 -5.04
N PRO A 9 4.57 6.22 -4.30
CA PRO A 9 5.69 6.93 -3.67
C PRO A 9 6.35 6.07 -2.58
N ALA A 10 5.56 5.28 -1.83
CA ALA A 10 6.12 4.40 -0.82
C ALA A 10 7.11 3.40 -1.43
N ALA A 11 6.72 2.67 -2.48
CA ALA A 11 7.58 1.69 -3.14
C ALA A 11 8.83 2.34 -3.77
N LEU A 12 8.68 3.51 -4.42
CA LEU A 12 9.81 4.23 -5.01
C LEU A 12 10.87 4.60 -3.96
N TYR A 13 10.45 5.18 -2.83
CA TYR A 13 11.41 5.56 -1.78
C TYR A 13 12.01 4.37 -1.06
N LEU A 14 11.27 3.28 -0.86
CA LEU A 14 11.80 2.05 -0.28
C LEU A 14 12.84 1.39 -1.21
N ALA A 15 12.58 1.34 -2.52
CA ALA A 15 13.52 0.84 -3.49
C ALA A 15 14.77 1.73 -3.57
N ALA A 16 14.60 3.06 -3.62
CA ALA A 16 15.71 4.01 -3.62
C ALA A 16 16.58 3.91 -2.35
N ALA A 17 15.97 3.60 -1.20
CA ALA A 17 16.66 3.37 0.07
C ALA A 17 17.40 2.03 0.14
N GLY A 18 17.19 1.12 -0.83
CA GLY A 18 17.86 -0.18 -0.87
C GLY A 18 17.25 -1.22 0.07
N ILE A 19 15.94 -1.16 0.32
CA ILE A 19 15.24 -2.23 1.06
C ILE A 19 15.41 -3.54 0.28
N GLY A 20 15.95 -4.56 0.93
CA GLY A 20 16.44 -5.78 0.29
C GLY A 20 15.41 -6.52 -0.57
N THR A 21 14.16 -6.66 -0.06
CA THR A 21 13.07 -7.29 -0.81
C THR A 21 11.78 -6.48 -0.64
N ILE A 22 11.11 -6.17 -1.76
CA ILE A 22 9.82 -5.49 -1.78
C ILE A 22 8.79 -6.40 -2.46
N GLY A 23 7.76 -6.82 -1.70
CA GLY A 23 6.58 -7.50 -2.22
C GLY A 23 5.51 -6.49 -2.66
N VAL A 24 5.03 -6.58 -3.88
CA VAL A 24 3.96 -5.72 -4.41
C VAL A 24 2.73 -6.56 -4.70
N VAL A 25 1.63 -6.26 -4.00
CA VAL A 25 0.33 -6.94 -4.16
C VAL A 25 -0.67 -5.98 -4.77
N ASP A 26 -1.15 -6.24 -5.96
CA ASP A 26 -2.22 -5.52 -6.65
C ASP A 26 -2.80 -6.40 -7.75
N MET A 27 -4.08 -6.27 -8.08
CA MET A 27 -4.73 -7.04 -9.14
C MET A 27 -5.17 -6.20 -10.34
N ASP A 28 -5.05 -4.89 -10.22
CA ASP A 28 -5.55 -3.96 -11.22
C ASP A 28 -4.58 -3.79 -12.40
N THR A 29 -5.09 -3.22 -13.47
CA THR A 29 -4.31 -2.72 -14.60
C THR A 29 -4.08 -1.22 -14.48
N VAL A 30 -3.04 -0.74 -15.14
CA VAL A 30 -2.74 0.70 -15.24
C VAL A 30 -3.73 1.36 -16.19
N GLU A 31 -4.41 2.39 -15.71
CA GLU A 31 -5.31 3.22 -16.49
C GLU A 31 -4.76 4.65 -16.63
N GLU A 32 -5.07 5.32 -17.73
CA GLU A 32 -4.66 6.71 -17.96
C GLU A 32 -5.11 7.64 -16.84
N SER A 33 -6.35 7.45 -16.35
CA SER A 33 -6.92 8.20 -15.23
C SER A 33 -6.16 8.06 -13.90
N ASN A 34 -5.33 7.04 -13.78
CA ASN A 34 -4.54 6.78 -12.57
C ASN A 34 -3.25 7.60 -12.54
N LEU A 35 -2.68 7.96 -13.70
CA LEU A 35 -1.34 8.53 -13.83
C LEU A 35 -1.16 9.87 -13.09
N GLN A 36 -2.23 10.61 -12.86
CA GLN A 36 -2.20 11.87 -12.14
C GLN A 36 -1.78 11.74 -10.66
N ARG A 37 -1.78 10.49 -10.09
CA ARG A 37 -1.39 10.22 -8.69
C ARG A 37 -0.59 8.93 -8.50
N GLN A 38 -0.59 8.01 -9.46
CA GLN A 38 0.12 6.73 -9.39
C GLN A 38 1.45 6.81 -10.13
N ILE A 39 2.40 7.56 -9.57
CA ILE A 39 3.68 7.92 -10.19
C ILE A 39 4.65 6.76 -10.40
N LEU A 40 4.33 5.57 -9.92
CA LEU A 40 5.04 4.33 -10.21
C LEU A 40 4.83 3.86 -11.66
N HIS A 41 3.73 4.30 -12.28
CA HIS A 41 3.30 3.95 -13.62
C HIS A 41 3.46 5.13 -14.58
N ASN A 42 3.47 4.84 -15.87
CA ASN A 42 3.59 5.85 -16.93
C ASN A 42 2.73 5.47 -18.16
N THR A 43 2.71 6.34 -19.16
CA THR A 43 1.90 6.15 -20.38
C THR A 43 2.26 4.90 -21.17
N GLU A 44 3.52 4.43 -21.11
CA GLU A 44 3.96 3.21 -21.81
C GLU A 44 3.43 1.94 -21.14
N THR A 45 3.00 2.03 -19.88
CA THR A 45 2.50 0.88 -19.10
C THR A 45 0.99 0.80 -19.01
N ILE A 46 0.26 1.71 -19.69
CA ILE A 46 -1.21 1.66 -19.75
C ILE A 46 -1.67 0.30 -20.29
N GLY A 47 -2.62 -0.34 -19.59
CA GLY A 47 -3.15 -1.66 -19.90
C GLY A 47 -2.34 -2.84 -19.36
N GLN A 48 -1.13 -2.62 -18.83
CA GLN A 48 -0.35 -3.66 -18.13
C GLN A 48 -0.86 -3.84 -16.70
N ASN A 49 -0.60 -5.00 -16.08
CA ASN A 49 -0.86 -5.15 -14.65
C ASN A 49 -0.03 -4.16 -13.85
N LYS A 50 -0.59 -3.59 -12.80
CA LYS A 50 0.13 -2.64 -11.95
C LYS A 50 1.39 -3.24 -11.32
N VAL A 51 1.36 -4.52 -10.96
CA VAL A 51 2.52 -5.20 -10.37
C VAL A 51 3.67 -5.35 -11.36
N ASP A 52 3.38 -5.65 -12.63
CA ASP A 52 4.40 -5.78 -13.69
C ASP A 52 5.03 -4.41 -14.02
N SER A 53 4.19 -3.37 -14.09
CA SER A 53 4.64 -1.98 -14.25
C SER A 53 5.49 -1.52 -13.06
N ALA A 54 5.11 -1.89 -11.84
CA ALA A 54 5.86 -1.60 -10.62
C ALA A 54 7.23 -2.26 -10.63
N GLU A 55 7.29 -3.57 -10.93
CA GLU A 55 8.56 -4.31 -11.03
C GLU A 55 9.53 -3.64 -12.00
N LYS A 56 9.05 -3.33 -13.21
CA LYS A 56 9.85 -2.64 -14.24
C LYS A 56 10.44 -1.33 -13.74
N THR A 57 9.61 -0.50 -13.08
CA THR A 57 10.02 0.82 -12.59
C THR A 57 10.99 0.72 -11.42
N LEU A 58 10.70 -0.14 -10.44
CA LEU A 58 11.51 -0.31 -9.24
C LEU A 58 12.87 -0.94 -9.54
N SER A 59 12.89 -1.98 -10.40
CA SER A 59 14.15 -2.62 -10.83
C SER A 59 15.03 -1.68 -11.67
N ALA A 60 14.43 -0.78 -12.45
CA ALA A 60 15.16 0.26 -13.15
C ALA A 60 15.73 1.34 -12.22
N LEU A 61 15.03 1.62 -11.12
CA LEU A 61 15.47 2.58 -10.10
C LEU A 61 16.63 2.02 -9.27
N ASN A 62 16.49 0.78 -8.80
CA ASN A 62 17.52 0.11 -8.00
C ASN A 62 17.56 -1.40 -8.32
N PRO A 63 18.53 -1.85 -9.14
CA PRO A 63 18.63 -3.25 -9.54
C PRO A 63 19.07 -4.20 -8.42
N ASP A 64 19.56 -3.68 -7.30
CA ASP A 64 19.98 -4.50 -6.14
C ASP A 64 18.81 -4.88 -5.23
N VAL A 65 17.63 -4.30 -5.45
CA VAL A 65 16.41 -4.62 -4.69
C VAL A 65 15.65 -5.76 -5.38
N ASN A 66 15.34 -6.80 -4.62
CA ASN A 66 14.54 -7.91 -5.11
C ASN A 66 13.04 -7.53 -5.10
N ILE A 67 12.40 -7.51 -6.25
CA ILE A 67 10.97 -7.21 -6.38
C ILE A 67 10.19 -8.52 -6.58
N ILE A 68 9.23 -8.78 -5.70
CA ILE A 68 8.33 -9.93 -5.80
C ILE A 68 6.91 -9.42 -6.08
N THR A 69 6.33 -9.86 -7.18
CA THR A 69 5.01 -9.43 -7.62
C THR A 69 3.93 -10.45 -7.30
N TYR A 70 2.80 -9.97 -6.80
CA TYR A 70 1.60 -10.76 -6.54
C TYR A 70 0.44 -10.14 -7.31
N ASN A 71 0.20 -10.59 -8.54
CA ASN A 71 -0.94 -10.17 -9.34
C ASN A 71 -2.21 -10.86 -8.85
N THR A 72 -2.68 -10.43 -7.68
CA THR A 72 -3.84 -11.03 -7.01
C THR A 72 -4.51 -10.04 -6.07
N ARG A 73 -5.79 -10.26 -5.82
CA ARG A 73 -6.50 -9.59 -4.72
C ARG A 73 -6.10 -10.23 -3.39
N LEU A 74 -5.73 -9.39 -2.42
CA LEU A 74 -5.56 -9.86 -1.05
C LEU A 74 -6.91 -10.36 -0.51
N ASN A 75 -6.93 -11.57 0.01
CA ASN A 75 -8.12 -12.22 0.55
C ASN A 75 -7.77 -13.10 1.77
N LYS A 76 -8.77 -13.72 2.38
CA LYS A 76 -8.58 -14.52 3.60
C LYS A 76 -7.67 -15.73 3.40
N ASP A 77 -7.60 -16.27 2.18
CA ASP A 77 -6.87 -17.50 1.88
C ASP A 77 -5.37 -17.21 1.65
N ASN A 78 -5.02 -16.00 1.17
CA ASN A 78 -3.65 -15.68 0.80
C ASN A 78 -2.97 -14.64 1.74
N ALA A 79 -3.73 -13.86 2.52
CA ALA A 79 -3.18 -12.73 3.28
C ALA A 79 -2.09 -13.16 4.28
N ILE A 80 -2.32 -14.22 5.06
CA ILE A 80 -1.33 -14.70 6.03
C ILE A 80 -0.08 -15.20 5.32
N GLY A 81 -0.24 -16.08 4.31
CA GLY A 81 0.88 -16.68 3.58
C GLY A 81 1.73 -15.66 2.79
N ILE A 82 1.16 -14.48 2.46
CA ILE A 82 1.93 -13.38 1.89
C ILE A 82 2.63 -12.58 3.00
N ILE A 83 1.87 -12.10 4.00
CA ILE A 83 2.34 -11.17 5.02
C ILE A 83 3.45 -11.78 5.90
N GLU A 84 3.37 -13.06 6.25
CA GLU A 84 4.36 -13.72 7.10
C GLU A 84 5.79 -13.75 6.54
N ASN A 85 5.97 -13.48 5.24
CA ASN A 85 7.28 -13.46 4.59
C ASN A 85 7.96 -12.07 4.63
N TYR A 86 7.35 -11.08 5.26
CA TYR A 86 7.84 -9.70 5.29
C TYR A 86 7.94 -9.16 6.71
N ASP A 87 8.93 -8.30 6.92
CA ASP A 87 9.18 -7.66 8.22
C ASP A 87 8.18 -6.55 8.53
N VAL A 88 7.65 -5.87 7.49
CA VAL A 88 6.71 -4.76 7.61
C VAL A 88 5.70 -4.81 6.46
N VAL A 89 4.45 -4.50 6.75
CA VAL A 89 3.40 -4.27 5.73
C VAL A 89 3.20 -2.77 5.54
N VAL A 90 3.27 -2.30 4.30
CA VAL A 90 2.82 -0.95 3.92
C VAL A 90 1.42 -1.07 3.34
N ASP A 91 0.44 -0.47 4.02
CA ASP A 91 -0.96 -0.44 3.58
C ASP A 91 -1.22 0.81 2.73
N GLY A 92 -1.21 0.63 1.42
CA GLY A 92 -1.54 1.64 0.42
C GLY A 92 -2.95 1.46 -0.18
N THR A 93 -3.85 0.77 0.53
CA THR A 93 -5.18 0.45 0.04
C THR A 93 -6.19 1.59 0.27
N ASP A 94 -7.22 1.64 -0.57
CA ASP A 94 -8.26 2.66 -0.55
C ASP A 94 -9.63 2.15 -0.08
N ASN A 95 -9.68 0.90 0.43
CA ASN A 95 -10.93 0.28 0.83
C ASN A 95 -10.87 -0.36 2.23
N PHE A 96 -11.95 -0.23 2.98
CA PHE A 96 -12.03 -0.73 4.34
C PHE A 96 -11.92 -2.26 4.46
N PRO A 97 -12.57 -3.09 3.62
CA PRO A 97 -12.45 -4.53 3.74
C PRO A 97 -11.00 -5.02 3.72
N THR A 98 -10.17 -4.46 2.85
CA THR A 98 -8.74 -4.83 2.77
C THR A 98 -7.96 -4.35 4.00
N ARG A 99 -8.24 -3.17 4.54
CA ARG A 99 -7.61 -2.66 5.77
C ARG A 99 -7.87 -3.58 6.97
N TYR A 100 -9.09 -4.00 7.17
CA TYR A 100 -9.44 -4.96 8.24
C TYR A 100 -8.78 -6.32 8.02
N LEU A 101 -8.70 -6.79 6.78
CA LEU A 101 -8.01 -8.04 6.45
C LEU A 101 -6.51 -7.96 6.73
N ILE A 102 -5.86 -6.85 6.35
CA ILE A 102 -4.44 -6.58 6.67
C ILE A 102 -4.24 -6.60 8.18
N ASN A 103 -5.10 -5.89 8.93
CA ASN A 103 -5.04 -5.90 10.40
C ASN A 103 -5.12 -7.32 10.95
N ASP A 104 -6.13 -8.08 10.53
CA ASP A 104 -6.37 -9.43 11.07
C ASP A 104 -5.22 -10.40 10.75
N ALA A 105 -4.64 -10.30 9.56
CA ALA A 105 -3.46 -11.07 9.18
C ALA A 105 -2.21 -10.62 9.94
N SER A 106 -2.00 -9.30 10.07
CA SER A 106 -0.90 -8.70 10.83
C SER A 106 -0.91 -9.12 12.30
N VAL A 107 -2.07 -9.14 12.95
CA VAL A 107 -2.20 -9.63 14.34
C VAL A 107 -1.78 -11.11 14.44
N LYS A 108 -2.16 -11.94 13.46
CA LYS A 108 -1.81 -13.37 13.45
C LYS A 108 -0.32 -13.63 13.20
N THR A 109 0.31 -12.87 12.31
CA THR A 109 1.73 -13.02 11.96
C THR A 109 2.64 -12.25 12.92
N GLY A 110 2.09 -11.25 13.60
CA GLY A 110 2.87 -10.32 14.43
C GLY A 110 3.68 -9.32 13.60
N THR A 111 3.31 -9.10 12.34
CA THR A 111 4.00 -8.19 11.41
C THR A 111 3.46 -6.77 11.57
N PRO A 112 4.28 -5.74 11.82
CA PRO A 112 3.84 -4.36 11.92
C PRO A 112 3.27 -3.84 10.59
N VAL A 113 2.33 -2.89 10.68
CA VAL A 113 1.67 -2.27 9.55
C VAL A 113 1.89 -0.76 9.57
N VAL A 114 2.42 -0.22 8.49
CA VAL A 114 2.44 1.22 8.23
C VAL A 114 1.21 1.57 7.39
N HIS A 115 0.15 1.97 8.08
CA HIS A 115 -1.14 2.33 7.47
C HIS A 115 -1.10 3.75 6.92
N GLY A 116 -1.60 3.95 5.70
CA GLY A 116 -1.86 5.25 5.11
C GLY A 116 -3.32 5.37 4.66
N SER A 117 -3.92 6.52 4.85
CA SER A 117 -5.23 6.83 4.30
C SER A 117 -5.33 8.29 3.88
N ILE A 118 -6.17 8.54 2.88
CA ILE A 118 -6.45 9.88 2.37
C ILE A 118 -7.97 10.04 2.19
N PHE A 119 -8.43 11.23 2.45
CA PHE A 119 -9.82 11.62 2.18
C PHE A 119 -9.85 13.11 1.84
N GLN A 120 -10.34 13.47 0.64
CA GLN A 120 -10.39 14.84 0.13
C GLN A 120 -9.04 15.57 0.23
N HIS A 121 -8.84 16.37 1.28
CA HIS A 121 -7.64 17.17 1.53
C HIS A 121 -6.85 16.71 2.77
N GLU A 122 -7.28 15.63 3.42
CA GLU A 122 -6.69 15.11 4.63
C GLU A 122 -5.97 13.79 4.37
N GLY A 123 -4.83 13.60 5.05
CA GLY A 123 -4.06 12.37 5.03
C GLY A 123 -3.68 11.94 6.42
N GLN A 124 -3.64 10.64 6.65
CA GLN A 124 -3.24 10.03 7.91
C GLN A 124 -2.19 8.97 7.67
N VAL A 125 -1.21 8.90 8.55
CA VAL A 125 -0.26 7.78 8.63
C VAL A 125 -0.22 7.31 10.08
N THR A 126 -0.28 6.00 10.26
CA THR A 126 -0.22 5.36 11.59
C THR A 126 0.58 4.08 11.49
N VAL A 127 1.45 3.86 12.47
CA VAL A 127 2.16 2.58 12.64
C VAL A 127 1.39 1.73 13.65
N PHE A 128 1.04 0.52 13.25
CA PHE A 128 0.42 -0.49 14.10
C PHE A 128 1.42 -1.60 14.39
N GLU A 129 1.71 -1.84 15.66
CA GLU A 129 2.62 -2.88 16.11
C GLU A 129 1.85 -3.93 16.93
N PRO A 130 1.33 -4.98 16.30
CA PRO A 130 0.39 -5.90 16.96
C PRO A 130 0.99 -6.68 18.13
N LYS A 131 2.30 -6.74 18.26
CA LYS A 131 2.97 -7.39 19.40
C LYS A 131 3.09 -6.47 20.63
N ASN A 132 3.28 -5.16 20.41
CA ASN A 132 3.69 -4.24 21.47
C ASN A 132 2.82 -2.97 21.54
N GLY A 133 1.88 -2.81 20.64
CA GLY A 133 1.09 -1.58 20.51
C GLY A 133 -0.34 -1.82 20.02
N PRO A 134 -1.04 -0.73 19.71
CA PRO A 134 -2.40 -0.80 19.20
C PRO A 134 -2.45 -1.40 17.79
N THR A 135 -3.59 -1.96 17.47
CA THR A 135 -3.97 -2.46 16.14
C THR A 135 -4.95 -1.51 15.46
N TYR A 136 -5.20 -1.71 14.18
CA TYR A 136 -6.21 -0.91 13.46
C TYR A 136 -7.60 -1.02 14.12
N ARG A 137 -7.96 -2.22 14.62
CA ARG A 137 -9.26 -2.44 15.31
C ARG A 137 -9.37 -1.78 16.68
N ASP A 138 -8.28 -1.46 17.32
CA ASP A 138 -8.33 -0.71 18.59
C ASP A 138 -8.77 0.75 18.39
N ILE A 139 -8.47 1.32 17.22
CA ILE A 139 -8.88 2.66 16.83
C ILE A 139 -10.22 2.64 16.07
N PHE A 140 -10.40 1.66 15.20
CA PHE A 140 -11.59 1.48 14.35
C PHE A 140 -12.19 0.08 14.58
N PRO A 141 -12.96 -0.13 15.69
CA PRO A 141 -13.46 -1.46 16.06
C PRO A 141 -14.37 -2.11 15.01
N GLU A 142 -15.19 -1.31 14.36
CA GLU A 142 -16.16 -1.76 13.38
C GLU A 142 -15.99 -1.07 12.04
N PRO A 143 -16.18 -1.80 10.93
CA PRO A 143 -16.22 -1.18 9.60
C PRO A 143 -17.34 -0.15 9.52
N PRO A 144 -17.14 0.98 8.85
CA PRO A 144 -18.22 1.94 8.63
C PRO A 144 -19.37 1.29 7.87
N GLN A 145 -20.60 1.63 8.23
CA GLN A 145 -21.79 1.14 7.55
C GLN A 145 -21.81 1.68 6.12
N ASN A 146 -22.10 0.80 5.16
CA ASN A 146 -21.82 0.94 3.72
C ASN A 146 -22.39 2.15 2.98
N GLU A 147 -23.25 2.96 3.55
CA GLU A 147 -23.97 4.01 2.84
C GLU A 147 -23.38 5.42 3.01
N SER A 148 -22.39 5.61 3.87
CA SER A 148 -21.92 6.95 4.24
C SER A 148 -20.50 7.31 3.76
N VAL A 149 -19.77 6.38 3.15
CA VAL A 149 -18.38 6.62 2.77
C VAL A 149 -18.23 6.66 1.26
N GLN A 150 -18.16 7.86 0.71
CA GLN A 150 -17.77 8.07 -0.69
C GLN A 150 -16.36 7.50 -0.89
N ASN A 151 -16.19 6.67 -1.91
CA ASN A 151 -14.87 6.20 -2.32
C ASN A 151 -14.02 7.38 -2.81
N CYS A 152 -12.70 7.30 -2.61
CA CYS A 152 -11.76 8.33 -3.09
C CYS A 152 -11.94 8.69 -4.57
N THR A 153 -12.45 7.77 -5.37
CA THR A 153 -12.75 7.96 -6.79
C THR A 153 -13.94 8.91 -7.03
N GLU A 154 -14.93 8.88 -6.14
CA GLU A 154 -16.14 9.71 -6.25
C GLU A 154 -15.95 11.10 -5.63
N ALA A 155 -15.19 11.19 -4.54
CA ALA A 155 -14.95 12.45 -3.83
C ALA A 155 -13.89 13.32 -4.51
N GLY A 156 -13.11 12.76 -5.43
CA GLY A 156 -11.91 13.38 -5.98
C GLY A 156 -10.76 13.46 -4.96
N VAL A 157 -9.55 13.29 -5.41
CA VAL A 157 -8.35 13.39 -4.58
C VAL A 157 -7.34 14.32 -5.24
N LEU A 158 -6.80 15.24 -4.47
CA LEU A 158 -5.67 16.06 -4.93
C LEU A 158 -4.46 15.14 -5.15
N GLY A 159 -4.02 14.98 -6.42
CA GLY A 159 -3.05 13.96 -6.83
C GLY A 159 -1.72 13.98 -6.05
N VAL A 160 -1.31 15.13 -5.53
CA VAL A 160 -0.08 15.25 -4.71
C VAL A 160 -0.25 14.70 -3.29
N LEU A 161 -1.48 14.64 -2.75
CA LEU A 161 -1.73 14.22 -1.38
C LEU A 161 -1.29 12.77 -1.10
N PRO A 162 -1.68 11.77 -1.92
CA PRO A 162 -1.14 10.42 -1.73
C PRO A 162 0.39 10.36 -1.87
N GLY A 163 0.99 11.27 -2.66
CA GLY A 163 2.44 11.44 -2.74
C GLY A 163 3.06 11.77 -1.39
N ILE A 164 2.50 12.73 -0.68
CA ILE A 164 2.97 13.13 0.67
C ILE A 164 2.79 11.98 1.66
N VAL A 165 1.59 11.41 1.72
CA VAL A 165 1.25 10.34 2.68
C VAL A 165 2.10 9.09 2.45
N GLY A 166 2.23 8.62 1.20
CA GLY A 166 3.04 7.44 0.89
C GLY A 166 4.54 7.65 1.11
N THR A 167 5.04 8.89 0.96
CA THR A 167 6.42 9.22 1.34
C THR A 167 6.63 9.13 2.85
N ILE A 168 5.66 9.57 3.65
CA ILE A 168 5.69 9.40 5.11
C ILE A 168 5.60 7.92 5.48
N GLN A 169 4.78 7.13 4.78
CA GLN A 169 4.75 5.68 4.98
C GLN A 169 6.12 5.03 4.72
N ALA A 170 6.83 5.43 3.66
CA ALA A 170 8.18 4.95 3.42
C ALA A 170 9.15 5.31 4.56
N LEU A 171 9.09 6.56 5.04
CA LEU A 171 9.89 7.01 6.17
C LEU A 171 9.64 6.18 7.44
N GLU A 172 8.37 5.97 7.80
CA GLU A 172 8.02 5.16 8.96
C GLU A 172 8.44 3.69 8.79
N THR A 173 8.33 3.14 7.57
CA THR A 173 8.80 1.79 7.26
C THR A 173 10.31 1.66 7.47
N ILE A 174 11.11 2.60 6.97
CA ILE A 174 12.58 2.60 7.15
C ILE A 174 12.97 2.69 8.64
N LYS A 175 12.18 3.37 9.45
CA LYS A 175 12.43 3.47 10.91
C LYS A 175 12.16 2.18 11.67
N LEU A 176 11.34 1.28 11.12
CA LEU A 176 10.99 -0.01 11.72
C LEU A 176 12.00 -1.12 11.39
N ILE A 177 12.77 -0.96 10.32
CA ILE A 177 13.79 -1.90 9.87
C ILE A 177 15.16 -1.51 10.42
#